data_7d851b2278e20869e87ff11bd6188a7f
#
_entry.id   7d851b2278e20869e87ff11bd6188a7f
#
_cell.length_a   1.000
_cell.length_b   1.000
_cell.length_c   1.000
_cell.angle_alpha   90.00
_cell.angle_beta   90.00
_cell.angle_gamma   90.00
#
_symmetry.space_group_name_H-M   'P 1'
#
loop_
_entity.id
_entity.type
_entity.pdbx_description
1 polymer ?
#
loop_
_entity_poly.entity_id
_entity_poly.type
_entity_poly.pdbx_seq_one_letter_code
_entity_poly.pdbx_strand_id
1 'polypeptide(L)'
;RLCHVRVLDPACGSGNFLYVTLEHLKRLEGEVLDRLEALGESTQGQLGMEGGTVTLRQMLGIELNPRAAALAELVLWIGWLQWQIRTGGEKSVAEPVVHDYGNIACRDAVLAYDRQELATDADGRTITRWDGKTTKLHPVTGEKVPDESAQVPEWRYVNPRQAEWPQADFIVGNPPFIGAGPMRLALGDGYTQTLRAGIAGGRELLVHLRGGG
;
A
#
# COMPACT_ATOMS: atom_id res chain seq x y z
N ARG A 1 18.81 13.81 -10.55
CA ARG A 1 18.55 12.35 -10.43
C ARG A 1 17.73 12.04 -9.18
N LEU A 2 18.09 12.55 -7.99
CA LEU A 2 17.36 12.33 -6.72
C LEU A 2 15.87 12.72 -6.82
N CYS A 3 15.57 13.84 -7.45
CA CYS A 3 14.21 14.38 -7.61
C CYS A 3 13.31 13.56 -8.56
N HIS A 4 13.83 12.52 -9.19
CA HIS A 4 13.10 11.63 -10.11
C HIS A 4 13.02 10.18 -9.60
N VAL A 5 13.66 9.88 -8.46
CA VAL A 5 13.59 8.55 -7.85
C VAL A 5 12.16 8.29 -7.37
N ARG A 6 11.58 7.18 -7.81
CA ARG A 6 10.24 6.74 -7.39
C ARG A 6 10.34 5.52 -6.49
N VAL A 7 9.64 5.56 -5.38
CA VAL A 7 9.63 4.49 -4.38
C VAL A 7 8.21 3.99 -4.18
N LEU A 8 8.01 2.68 -4.29
CA LEU A 8 6.72 2.01 -4.15
C LEU A 8 6.69 1.15 -2.88
N ASP A 9 5.63 1.31 -2.10
CA ASP A 9 5.22 0.34 -1.08
C ASP A 9 3.90 -0.33 -1.52
N PRO A 10 3.92 -1.61 -1.90
CA PRO A 10 2.73 -2.31 -2.41
C PRO A 10 1.74 -2.76 -1.33
N ALA A 11 2.04 -2.52 -0.06
CA ALA A 11 1.18 -2.79 1.09
C ALA A 11 1.39 -1.72 2.16
N CYS A 12 1.20 -0.45 1.77
CA CYS A 12 1.73 0.68 2.51
C CYS A 12 1.04 0.94 3.87
N GLY A 13 -0.12 0.34 4.13
CA GLY A 13 -0.85 0.58 5.36
C GLY A 13 -1.11 2.07 5.57
N SER A 14 -0.68 2.60 6.70
CA SER A 14 -0.74 4.04 7.01
C SER A 14 0.43 4.85 6.45
N GLY A 15 1.24 4.30 5.55
CA GLY A 15 2.31 5.01 4.84
C GLY A 15 3.63 5.17 5.61
N ASN A 16 3.88 4.43 6.67
CA ASN A 16 5.06 4.60 7.53
C ASN A 16 6.38 4.46 6.78
N PHE A 17 6.53 3.45 5.92
CA PHE A 17 7.76 3.27 5.14
C PHE A 17 7.96 4.40 4.13
N LEU A 18 6.89 4.85 3.48
CA LEU A 18 6.93 5.96 2.54
C LEU A 18 7.26 7.28 3.25
N TYR A 19 6.72 7.50 4.46
CA TYR A 19 7.04 8.66 5.29
C TYR A 19 8.54 8.71 5.64
N VAL A 20 9.09 7.62 6.15
CA VAL A 20 10.53 7.52 6.49
C VAL A 20 11.39 7.69 5.23
N THR A 21 10.97 7.12 4.11
CA THR A 21 11.65 7.29 2.82
C THR A 21 11.67 8.75 2.38
N LEU A 22 10.54 9.45 2.50
CA LEU A 22 10.46 10.88 2.22
C LEU A 22 11.43 11.68 3.08
N GLU A 23 11.49 11.43 4.39
CA GLU A 23 12.44 12.11 5.29
C GLU A 23 13.89 11.88 4.87
N HIS A 24 14.26 10.65 4.52
CA HIS A 24 15.61 10.35 4.06
C HIS A 24 15.95 11.01 2.72
N LEU A 25 15.04 11.00 1.75
CA LEU A 25 15.26 11.66 0.46
C LEU A 25 15.39 13.17 0.62
N LYS A 26 14.59 13.76 1.49
CA LYS A 26 14.68 15.21 1.81
C LYS A 26 15.98 15.58 2.52
N ARG A 27 16.47 14.74 3.43
CA ARG A 27 17.76 14.94 4.06
C ARG A 27 18.90 14.87 3.05
N LEU A 28 18.88 13.86 2.17
CA LEU A 28 19.86 13.73 1.08
C LEU A 28 19.82 14.93 0.12
N GLU A 29 18.64 15.44 -0.18
CA GLU A 29 18.47 16.63 -0.99
C GLU A 29 19.19 17.82 -0.33
N GLY A 30 19.01 18.05 0.97
CA GLY A 30 19.71 19.09 1.71
C GLY A 30 21.23 18.94 1.64
N GLU A 31 21.74 17.73 1.90
CA GLU A 31 23.19 17.43 1.83
C GLU A 31 23.77 17.70 0.42
N VAL A 32 23.01 17.40 -0.64
CA VAL A 32 23.43 17.69 -2.02
C VAL A 32 23.44 19.17 -2.30
N LEU A 33 22.42 19.92 -1.85
CA LEU A 33 22.34 21.38 -2.03
C LEU A 33 23.50 22.09 -1.30
N ASP A 34 23.79 21.70 -0.06
CA ASP A 34 24.93 22.24 0.71
C ASP A 34 26.27 22.00 -0.03
N ARG A 35 26.42 20.84 -0.65
CA ARG A 35 27.64 20.51 -1.43
C ARG A 35 27.73 21.34 -2.72
N LEU A 36 26.62 21.53 -3.43
CA LEU A 36 26.59 22.36 -4.64
C LEU A 36 26.95 23.82 -4.31
N GLU A 37 26.38 24.36 -3.23
CA GLU A 37 26.71 25.70 -2.76
C GLU A 37 28.20 25.85 -2.39
N ALA A 38 28.78 24.85 -1.69
CA ALA A 38 30.20 24.81 -1.36
C ALA A 38 31.11 24.75 -2.60
N LEU A 39 30.61 24.25 -3.73
CA LEU A 39 31.31 24.23 -5.02
C LEU A 39 31.09 25.51 -5.84
N GLY A 40 30.34 26.47 -5.33
CA GLY A 40 30.04 27.74 -6.00
C GLY A 40 28.94 27.67 -7.06
N GLU A 41 28.15 26.57 -7.08
CA GLU A 41 26.99 26.46 -7.95
C GLU A 41 25.77 27.12 -7.31
N SER A 42 25.09 27.99 -8.06
CA SER A 42 23.87 28.65 -7.58
C SER A 42 22.69 27.66 -7.56
N THR A 43 22.21 27.33 -6.37
CA THR A 43 21.08 26.44 -6.16
C THR A 43 19.72 27.14 -6.20
N GLN A 44 19.69 28.47 -6.12
CA GLN A 44 18.45 29.26 -6.08
C GLN A 44 17.55 29.12 -7.32
N GLY A 45 18.12 28.89 -8.49
CA GLY A 45 17.35 28.68 -9.73
C GLY A 45 16.76 27.27 -9.87
N GLN A 46 17.34 26.27 -9.20
CA GLN A 46 16.93 24.86 -9.33
C GLN A 46 15.73 24.51 -8.43
N LEU A 47 15.61 25.12 -7.26
CA LEU A 47 14.52 24.92 -6.32
C LEU A 47 13.16 25.46 -6.80
N GLY A 48 13.17 26.42 -7.73
CA GLY A 48 11.94 26.99 -8.32
C GLY A 48 11.47 26.29 -9.60
N MET A 49 12.25 25.33 -10.14
CA MET A 49 11.86 24.60 -11.36
C MET A 49 11.06 23.35 -11.00
N GLU A 50 10.00 23.09 -11.76
CA GLU A 50 9.23 21.84 -11.65
C GLU A 50 10.17 20.65 -11.85
N GLY A 51 10.26 19.73 -10.85
CA GLY A 51 11.21 18.62 -10.85
C GLY A 51 12.59 18.90 -10.23
N GLY A 52 12.83 20.11 -9.70
CA GLY A 52 14.08 20.47 -9.02
C GLY A 52 14.17 20.04 -7.56
N THR A 53 13.10 19.51 -6.97
CA THR A 53 13.02 19.09 -5.55
C THR A 53 12.31 17.75 -5.39
N VAL A 54 12.63 17.06 -4.30
CA VAL A 54 11.90 15.85 -3.86
C VAL A 54 10.48 16.23 -3.45
N THR A 55 9.50 15.49 -3.96
CA THR A 55 8.07 15.75 -3.72
C THR A 55 7.32 14.49 -3.33
N LEU A 56 6.09 14.63 -2.85
CA LEU A 56 5.21 13.50 -2.51
C LEU A 56 4.90 12.59 -3.72
N ARG A 57 4.94 13.12 -4.94
CA ARG A 57 4.68 12.35 -6.18
C ARG A 57 5.64 11.18 -6.42
N GLN A 58 6.76 11.16 -5.71
CA GLN A 58 7.75 10.10 -5.78
C GLN A 58 7.42 8.92 -4.85
N MET A 59 6.55 9.16 -3.86
CA MET A 59 6.14 8.19 -2.84
C MET A 59 4.86 7.50 -3.30
N LEU A 60 4.99 6.29 -3.84
CA LEU A 60 3.88 5.52 -4.39
C LEU A 60 3.44 4.45 -3.41
N GLY A 61 2.14 4.32 -3.18
CA GLY A 61 1.59 3.31 -2.29
C GLY A 61 0.42 2.55 -2.92
N ILE A 62 0.28 1.28 -2.55
CA ILE A 62 -0.93 0.51 -2.81
C ILE A 62 -1.44 0.00 -1.46
N GLU A 63 -2.72 0.20 -1.19
CA GLU A 63 -3.36 -0.27 0.05
C GLU A 63 -4.80 -0.71 -0.23
N LEU A 64 -5.18 -1.87 0.30
CA LEU A 64 -6.52 -2.44 0.10
C LEU A 64 -7.57 -1.77 1.00
N ASN A 65 -7.17 -1.38 2.22
CA ASN A 65 -8.08 -0.76 3.18
C ASN A 65 -8.22 0.74 2.88
N PRO A 66 -9.41 1.23 2.50
CA PRO A 66 -9.59 2.64 2.11
C PRO A 66 -9.30 3.63 3.24
N ARG A 67 -9.51 3.22 4.52
CA ARG A 67 -9.17 4.08 5.66
C ARG A 67 -7.66 4.20 5.84
N ALA A 68 -6.93 3.10 5.65
CA ALA A 68 -5.48 3.10 5.75
C ALA A 68 -4.86 3.87 4.59
N ALA A 69 -5.39 3.73 3.36
CA ALA A 69 -4.96 4.51 2.20
C ALA A 69 -5.12 6.03 2.42
N ALA A 70 -6.30 6.47 2.88
CA ALA A 70 -6.54 7.87 3.21
C ALA A 70 -5.62 8.38 4.33
N LEU A 71 -5.31 7.52 5.32
CA LEU A 71 -4.38 7.86 6.38
C LEU A 71 -2.94 7.98 5.86
N ALA A 72 -2.53 7.12 4.91
CA ALA A 72 -1.22 7.21 4.28
C ALA A 72 -1.01 8.54 3.53
N GLU A 73 -2.00 8.98 2.77
CA GLU A 73 -1.99 10.28 2.11
C GLU A 73 -1.81 11.43 3.11
N LEU A 74 -2.58 11.40 4.19
CA LEU A 74 -2.52 12.42 5.24
C LEU A 74 -1.16 12.41 5.96
N VAL A 75 -0.61 11.24 6.30
CA VAL A 75 0.68 11.09 6.97
C VAL A 75 1.81 11.63 6.10
N LEU A 76 1.81 11.30 4.82
CA LEU A 76 2.79 11.82 3.87
C LEU A 76 2.71 13.34 3.72
N TRP A 77 1.50 13.88 3.63
CA TRP A 77 1.28 15.31 3.53
C TRP A 77 1.75 16.06 4.78
N ILE A 78 1.41 15.58 5.98
CA ILE A 78 1.88 16.15 7.25
C ILE A 78 3.41 16.10 7.33
N GLY A 79 4.02 14.98 6.96
CA GLY A 79 5.48 14.83 6.96
C GLY A 79 6.16 15.84 6.04
N TRP A 80 5.60 16.06 4.86
CA TRP A 80 6.10 17.05 3.92
C TRP A 80 5.97 18.48 4.45
N LEU A 81 4.83 18.83 5.07
CA LEU A 81 4.63 20.13 5.73
C LEU A 81 5.62 20.36 6.88
N GLN A 82 5.80 19.35 7.73
CA GLN A 82 6.75 19.43 8.84
C GLN A 82 8.17 19.69 8.34
N TRP A 83 8.53 19.05 7.23
CA TRP A 83 9.81 19.28 6.60
C TRP A 83 9.93 20.73 6.07
N GLN A 84 8.92 21.24 5.37
CA GLN A 84 8.92 22.64 4.88
C GLN A 84 9.07 23.66 6.01
N ILE A 85 8.33 23.46 7.11
CA ILE A 85 8.43 24.34 8.29
C ILE A 85 9.83 24.31 8.90
N ARG A 86 10.42 23.11 9.01
CA ARG A 86 11.77 22.97 9.58
C ARG A 86 12.87 23.65 8.75
N THR A 87 12.73 23.65 7.43
CA THR A 87 13.77 24.18 6.53
C THR A 87 13.55 25.63 6.11
N GLY A 88 12.32 26.03 5.90
CA GLY A 88 11.97 27.37 5.40
C GLY A 88 11.30 28.29 6.44
N GLY A 89 10.99 27.76 7.63
CA GLY A 89 10.23 28.46 8.66
C GLY A 89 8.72 28.51 8.33
N GLU A 90 7.91 28.94 9.29
CA GLU A 90 6.44 29.00 9.16
C GLU A 90 5.94 29.83 7.96
N LYS A 91 6.70 30.84 7.56
CA LYS A 91 6.35 31.72 6.43
C LYS A 91 6.56 31.08 5.06
N SER A 92 7.27 29.96 4.98
CA SER A 92 7.51 29.24 3.71
C SER A 92 6.31 28.39 3.29
N VAL A 93 5.40 28.11 4.20
CA VAL A 93 4.18 27.36 3.91
C VAL A 93 3.13 28.36 3.47
N ALA A 94 2.95 28.52 2.15
CA ALA A 94 1.73 29.09 1.61
C ALA A 94 0.55 28.23 2.11
N GLU A 95 -0.65 28.79 2.13
CA GLU A 95 -1.87 28.17 2.66
C GLU A 95 -1.90 26.65 2.46
N PRO A 96 -1.94 25.85 3.54
CA PRO A 96 -1.76 24.39 3.43
C PRO A 96 -3.00 23.75 2.79
N VAL A 97 -3.01 23.67 1.46
CA VAL A 97 -4.05 22.97 0.72
C VAL A 97 -3.65 21.51 0.57
N VAL A 98 -4.46 20.61 1.10
CA VAL A 98 -4.30 19.16 0.87
C VAL A 98 -4.58 18.90 -0.60
N HIS A 99 -3.55 18.52 -1.35
CA HIS A 99 -3.69 18.07 -2.72
C HIS A 99 -3.72 16.55 -2.76
N ASP A 100 -4.68 16.02 -3.50
CA ASP A 100 -4.63 14.62 -3.93
C ASP A 100 -3.54 14.50 -5.00
N TYR A 101 -2.44 13.87 -4.64
CA TYR A 101 -1.32 13.60 -5.57
C TYR A 101 -1.55 12.35 -6.42
N GLY A 102 -2.62 11.57 -6.14
CA GLY A 102 -2.90 10.31 -6.83
C GLY A 102 -1.78 9.26 -6.66
N ASN A 103 -0.97 9.40 -5.62
CA ASN A 103 0.20 8.57 -5.38
C ASN A 103 -0.08 7.36 -4.48
N ILE A 104 -1.23 7.34 -3.80
CA ILE A 104 -1.71 6.19 -3.02
C ILE A 104 -2.93 5.60 -3.73
N ALA A 105 -2.78 4.36 -4.22
CA ALA A 105 -3.86 3.66 -4.91
C ALA A 105 -4.61 2.74 -3.93
N CYS A 106 -5.92 3.00 -3.74
CA CYS A 106 -6.77 2.12 -2.92
C CYS A 106 -7.24 0.94 -3.76
N ARG A 107 -6.47 -0.17 -3.75
CA ARG A 107 -6.78 -1.38 -4.50
C ARG A 107 -5.95 -2.56 -4.02
N ASP A 108 -6.27 -3.75 -4.52
CA ASP A 108 -5.43 -4.93 -4.30
C ASP A 108 -4.11 -4.81 -5.10
N ALA A 109 -3.00 -5.13 -4.44
CA ALA A 109 -1.68 -5.11 -5.06
C ALA A 109 -1.36 -6.38 -5.86
N VAL A 110 -2.12 -7.46 -5.69
CA VAL A 110 -1.86 -8.77 -6.29
C VAL A 110 -2.88 -9.11 -7.36
N LEU A 111 -4.18 -8.93 -7.03
CA LEU A 111 -5.29 -9.33 -7.88
C LEU A 111 -6.04 -8.11 -8.44
N ALA A 112 -6.10 -8.02 -9.77
CA ALA A 112 -7.03 -7.13 -10.48
C ALA A 112 -8.17 -7.94 -11.11
N TYR A 113 -9.34 -7.35 -11.19
CA TYR A 113 -10.54 -7.96 -11.76
C TYR A 113 -11.51 -6.88 -12.25
N ASP A 114 -12.43 -7.26 -13.11
CA ASP A 114 -13.40 -6.29 -13.64
C ASP A 114 -14.53 -6.03 -12.62
N ARG A 115 -15.01 -7.08 -11.96
CA ARG A 115 -16.03 -7.01 -10.89
C ARG A 115 -16.02 -8.23 -10.00
N GLN A 116 -16.61 -8.10 -8.83
CA GLN A 116 -16.93 -9.20 -7.93
C GLN A 116 -18.41 -9.58 -8.08
N GLU A 117 -18.69 -10.88 -8.05
CA GLU A 117 -20.03 -11.46 -8.04
C GLU A 117 -20.16 -12.38 -6.83
N LEU A 118 -21.36 -12.47 -6.26
CA LEU A 118 -21.64 -13.46 -5.22
C LEU A 118 -21.49 -14.87 -5.82
N ALA A 119 -20.73 -15.72 -5.16
CA ALA A 119 -20.65 -17.11 -5.54
C ALA A 119 -21.97 -17.81 -5.21
N THR A 120 -22.52 -18.54 -6.19
CA THR A 120 -23.77 -19.30 -6.03
C THR A 120 -23.54 -20.78 -6.30
N ASP A 121 -24.32 -21.63 -5.62
CA ASP A 121 -24.40 -23.07 -5.88
C ASP A 121 -25.22 -23.37 -7.15
N ALA A 122 -25.40 -24.66 -7.45
CA ALA A 122 -26.17 -25.12 -8.61
C ALA A 122 -27.67 -24.73 -8.53
N ASP A 123 -28.19 -24.48 -7.33
CA ASP A 123 -29.58 -24.06 -7.09
C ASP A 123 -29.73 -22.52 -7.08
N GLY A 124 -28.63 -21.77 -7.32
CA GLY A 124 -28.66 -20.30 -7.33
C GLY A 124 -28.59 -19.67 -5.93
N ARG A 125 -28.35 -20.45 -4.87
CA ARG A 125 -28.22 -19.93 -3.51
C ARG A 125 -26.81 -19.40 -3.28
N THR A 126 -26.70 -18.27 -2.57
CA THR A 126 -25.38 -17.70 -2.22
C THR A 126 -24.59 -18.65 -1.36
N ILE A 127 -23.36 -18.96 -1.77
CA ILE A 127 -22.40 -19.70 -0.97
C ILE A 127 -21.87 -18.77 0.11
N THR A 128 -21.86 -19.25 1.36
CA THR A 128 -21.31 -18.52 2.51
C THR A 128 -20.19 -19.31 3.15
N ARG A 129 -19.34 -18.61 3.90
CA ARG A 129 -18.28 -19.19 4.71
C ARG A 129 -18.21 -18.51 6.08
N TRP A 130 -17.58 -19.16 7.05
CA TRP A 130 -17.24 -18.48 8.30
C TRP A 130 -16.34 -17.27 8.04
N ASP A 131 -16.53 -16.18 8.80
CA ASP A 131 -15.83 -14.90 8.62
C ASP A 131 -14.33 -14.94 8.94
N GLY A 132 -13.82 -16.07 9.44
CA GLY A 132 -12.41 -16.30 9.76
C GLY A 132 -11.94 -15.68 11.08
N LYS A 133 -12.80 -14.97 11.81
CA LYS A 133 -12.41 -14.22 13.02
C LYS A 133 -13.36 -14.35 14.23
N THR A 134 -14.65 -14.47 14.01
CA THR A 134 -15.63 -14.53 15.11
C THR A 134 -15.55 -15.87 15.80
N THR A 135 -15.36 -15.84 17.13
CA THR A 135 -15.26 -17.06 17.95
C THR A 135 -16.31 -17.03 19.06
N LYS A 136 -16.72 -18.25 19.48
CA LYS A 136 -17.54 -18.48 20.66
C LYS A 136 -16.83 -19.40 21.65
N LEU A 137 -17.28 -19.40 22.90
CA LEU A 137 -16.79 -20.35 23.88
C LEU A 137 -17.44 -21.71 23.66
N HIS A 138 -16.63 -22.77 23.63
CA HIS A 138 -17.14 -24.14 23.57
C HIS A 138 -17.89 -24.47 24.87
N PRO A 139 -19.14 -24.96 24.81
CA PRO A 139 -20.00 -25.09 25.99
C PRO A 139 -19.47 -26.08 27.05
N VAL A 140 -18.57 -27.01 26.67
CA VAL A 140 -18.04 -28.02 27.57
C VAL A 140 -16.61 -27.71 28.02
N THR A 141 -15.72 -27.29 27.07
CA THR A 141 -14.30 -27.08 27.37
C THR A 141 -13.98 -25.64 27.74
N GLY A 142 -14.87 -24.68 27.44
CA GLY A 142 -14.62 -23.24 27.63
C GLY A 142 -13.58 -22.63 26.69
N GLU A 143 -13.04 -23.40 25.76
CA GLU A 143 -12.07 -22.92 24.76
C GLU A 143 -12.75 -22.06 23.69
N LYS A 144 -11.98 -21.13 23.12
CA LYS A 144 -12.45 -20.36 21.98
C LYS A 144 -12.45 -21.21 20.73
N VAL A 145 -13.62 -21.40 20.14
CA VAL A 145 -13.82 -22.12 18.87
C VAL A 145 -14.47 -21.19 17.84
N PRO A 146 -14.31 -21.46 16.53
CA PRO A 146 -15.00 -20.71 15.48
C PRO A 146 -16.51 -20.63 15.73
N ASP A 147 -17.09 -19.45 15.55
CA ASP A 147 -18.56 -19.32 15.54
C ASP A 147 -19.08 -19.53 14.12
N GLU A 148 -19.56 -20.75 13.86
CA GLU A 148 -20.10 -21.13 12.56
C GLU A 148 -21.34 -20.32 12.12
N SER A 149 -21.99 -19.61 13.05
CA SER A 149 -23.14 -18.74 12.73
C SER A 149 -22.69 -17.40 12.11
N ALA A 150 -21.43 -17.00 12.31
CA ALA A 150 -20.83 -15.80 11.75
C ALA A 150 -20.44 -16.04 10.28
N GLN A 151 -21.44 -16.00 9.40
CA GLN A 151 -21.30 -16.28 7.97
C GLN A 151 -21.12 -15.00 7.16
N VAL A 152 -20.19 -15.05 6.20
CA VAL A 152 -19.99 -14.00 5.18
C VAL A 152 -20.12 -14.63 3.79
N PRO A 153 -20.58 -13.88 2.77
CA PRO A 153 -20.69 -14.42 1.42
C PRO A 153 -19.30 -14.73 0.83
N GLU A 154 -19.26 -15.77 0.00
CA GLU A 154 -18.10 -16.08 -0.84
C GLU A 154 -18.22 -15.29 -2.16
N TRP A 155 -17.06 -14.87 -2.70
CA TRP A 155 -16.98 -14.04 -3.89
C TRP A 155 -16.32 -14.76 -5.06
N ARG A 156 -16.83 -14.52 -6.26
CA ARG A 156 -16.20 -14.90 -7.52
C ARG A 156 -15.69 -13.64 -8.22
N TYR A 157 -14.50 -13.73 -8.79
CA TYR A 157 -13.84 -12.64 -9.50
C TYR A 157 -13.99 -12.84 -11.01
N VAL A 158 -14.47 -11.82 -11.71
CA VAL A 158 -14.68 -11.84 -13.16
C VAL A 158 -13.46 -11.26 -13.85
N ASN A 159 -12.93 -11.99 -14.83
CA ASN A 159 -11.70 -11.65 -15.56
C ASN A 159 -10.54 -11.32 -14.62
N PRO A 160 -10.15 -12.25 -13.75
CA PRO A 160 -9.06 -12.04 -12.81
C PRO A 160 -7.73 -11.96 -13.56
N ARG A 161 -6.88 -11.02 -13.14
CA ARG A 161 -5.55 -10.81 -13.70
C ARG A 161 -4.59 -10.31 -12.63
N GLN A 162 -3.31 -10.39 -12.91
CA GLN A 162 -2.30 -9.79 -12.03
C GLN A 162 -2.48 -8.28 -11.97
N ALA A 163 -2.40 -7.71 -10.77
CA ALA A 163 -2.45 -6.28 -10.60
C ALA A 163 -1.16 -5.64 -11.14
N GLU A 164 -1.28 -4.62 -11.95
CA GLU A 164 -0.14 -3.86 -12.46
C GLU A 164 0.34 -2.88 -11.39
N TRP A 165 1.64 -2.82 -11.18
CA TRP A 165 2.26 -1.86 -10.29
C TRP A 165 2.77 -0.64 -11.06
N PRO A 166 2.72 0.55 -10.47
CA PRO A 166 3.35 1.71 -11.07
C PRO A 166 4.85 1.49 -11.18
N GLN A 167 5.47 2.05 -12.21
CA GLN A 167 6.93 2.00 -12.35
C GLN A 167 7.58 2.71 -11.17
N ALA A 168 8.57 2.06 -10.53
CA ALA A 168 9.34 2.59 -9.43
C ALA A 168 10.80 2.13 -9.53
N ASP A 169 11.71 2.94 -8.99
CA ASP A 169 13.13 2.61 -8.93
C ASP A 169 13.44 1.69 -7.73
N PHE A 170 12.64 1.84 -6.66
CA PHE A 170 12.77 1.03 -5.46
C PHE A 170 11.40 0.56 -4.98
N ILE A 171 11.37 -0.66 -4.43
CA ILE A 171 10.23 -1.23 -3.75
C ILE A 171 10.63 -1.42 -2.29
N VAL A 172 9.86 -0.84 -1.38
CA VAL A 172 10.06 -0.94 0.07
C VAL A 172 8.73 -1.34 0.71
N GLY A 173 8.75 -2.09 1.79
CA GLY A 173 7.53 -2.43 2.50
C GLY A 173 7.69 -3.63 3.42
N ASN A 174 6.68 -3.85 4.24
CA ASN A 174 6.55 -5.03 5.08
C ASN A 174 5.17 -5.66 4.87
N PRO A 175 4.97 -6.37 3.75
CA PRO A 175 3.68 -6.99 3.46
C PRO A 175 3.33 -8.04 4.51
N PRO A 176 2.02 -8.25 4.79
CA PRO A 176 1.61 -9.23 5.78
C PRO A 176 2.02 -10.65 5.37
N PHE A 177 2.75 -11.34 6.27
CA PHE A 177 3.15 -12.73 6.09
C PHE A 177 1.99 -13.67 6.42
N ILE A 178 1.14 -13.95 5.44
CA ILE A 178 0.00 -14.85 5.61
C ILE A 178 0.32 -16.20 4.95
N GLY A 179 0.37 -17.28 5.77
CA GLY A 179 0.47 -18.64 5.26
C GLY A 179 -0.79 -19.06 4.49
N ALA A 180 -0.69 -20.11 3.66
CA ALA A 180 -1.79 -20.54 2.78
C ALA A 180 -3.10 -20.87 3.51
N GLY A 181 -3.04 -21.45 4.70
CA GLY A 181 -4.22 -21.76 5.53
C GLY A 181 -4.90 -20.50 6.07
N PRO A 182 -4.18 -19.64 6.82
CA PRO A 182 -4.71 -18.35 7.28
C PRO A 182 -5.20 -17.43 6.15
N MET A 183 -4.57 -17.48 4.97
CA MET A 183 -5.01 -16.72 3.80
C MET A 183 -6.42 -17.11 3.36
N ARG A 184 -6.71 -18.41 3.29
CA ARG A 184 -8.06 -18.89 2.94
C ARG A 184 -9.11 -18.45 3.96
N LEU A 185 -8.77 -18.49 5.25
CA LEU A 185 -9.67 -18.04 6.30
C LEU A 185 -9.93 -16.51 6.22
N ALA A 186 -8.90 -15.72 5.97
CA ALA A 186 -9.01 -14.26 5.92
C ALA A 186 -9.66 -13.74 4.61
N LEU A 187 -9.24 -14.27 3.45
CA LEU A 187 -9.59 -13.73 2.13
C LEU A 187 -10.63 -14.56 1.37
N GLY A 188 -10.92 -15.78 1.84
CA GLY A 188 -11.87 -16.69 1.21
C GLY A 188 -11.26 -17.64 0.19
N ASP A 189 -12.03 -18.66 -0.14
CA ASP A 189 -11.65 -19.69 -1.11
C ASP A 189 -11.63 -19.13 -2.53
N GLY A 190 -12.59 -18.29 -2.90
CA GLY A 190 -12.69 -17.66 -4.22
C GLY A 190 -11.44 -16.83 -4.55
N TYR A 191 -10.98 -16.00 -3.62
CA TYR A 191 -9.74 -15.24 -3.77
C TYR A 191 -8.52 -16.16 -3.92
N THR A 192 -8.38 -17.11 -3.01
CA THR A 192 -7.22 -18.00 -2.97
C THR A 192 -7.14 -18.92 -4.18
N GLN A 193 -8.28 -19.43 -4.66
CA GLN A 193 -8.35 -20.24 -5.87
C GLN A 193 -8.03 -19.41 -7.12
N THR A 194 -8.54 -18.19 -7.19
CA THR A 194 -8.25 -17.25 -8.28
C THR A 194 -6.76 -16.96 -8.38
N LEU A 195 -6.10 -16.69 -7.27
CA LEU A 195 -4.64 -16.51 -7.23
C LEU A 195 -3.88 -17.77 -7.71
N ARG A 196 -4.37 -18.96 -7.39
CA ARG A 196 -3.71 -20.24 -7.79
C ARG A 196 -3.95 -20.62 -9.24
N ALA A 197 -5.13 -20.33 -9.75
CA ALA A 197 -5.56 -20.78 -11.07
C ALA A 197 -5.18 -19.84 -12.22
N GLY A 198 -5.08 -18.55 -11.98
CA GLY A 198 -5.13 -17.56 -13.06
C GLY A 198 -3.95 -16.62 -13.16
N ILE A 199 -3.07 -16.58 -12.18
CA ILE A 199 -1.90 -15.70 -12.26
C ILE A 199 -0.67 -16.56 -12.52
N ALA A 200 -0.33 -16.74 -13.81
CA ALA A 200 0.98 -17.25 -14.21
C ALA A 200 2.05 -16.28 -13.67
N GLY A 201 2.64 -16.57 -12.52
CA GLY A 201 3.50 -15.66 -11.75
C GLY A 201 3.04 -15.47 -10.30
N GLY A 202 1.79 -15.74 -9.95
CA GLY A 202 1.30 -15.66 -8.57
C GLY A 202 2.05 -16.57 -7.59
N ARG A 203 2.65 -17.66 -8.09
CA ARG A 203 3.61 -18.48 -7.33
C ARG A 203 4.92 -17.74 -7.07
N GLU A 204 5.43 -17.00 -8.04
CA GLU A 204 6.69 -16.24 -7.90
C GLU A 204 6.52 -15.03 -7.00
N LEU A 205 5.39 -14.32 -7.07
CA LEU A 205 5.10 -13.19 -6.17
C LEU A 205 4.95 -13.67 -4.71
N LEU A 206 4.22 -14.77 -4.48
CA LEU A 206 4.12 -15.39 -3.15
C LEU A 206 5.47 -15.95 -2.66
N VAL A 207 6.36 -16.34 -3.55
CA VAL A 207 7.72 -16.80 -3.23
C VAL A 207 8.65 -15.61 -2.97
N HIS A 208 8.55 -14.52 -3.73
CA HIS A 208 9.33 -13.29 -3.48
C HIS A 208 8.95 -12.61 -2.16
N LEU A 209 7.69 -12.65 -1.77
CA LEU A 209 7.23 -12.21 -0.44
C LEU A 209 7.68 -13.18 0.69
N ARG A 210 8.13 -14.40 0.34
CA ARG A 210 8.70 -15.39 1.27
C ARG A 210 10.22 -15.41 1.34
N GLY A 211 10.92 -14.86 0.37
CA GLY A 211 12.35 -15.07 0.12
C GLY A 211 13.28 -13.94 0.55
N GLY A 212 12.80 -12.97 1.28
CA GLY A 212 13.64 -11.92 1.89
C GLY A 212 13.99 -12.26 3.34
N GLY A 213 14.79 -13.31 3.54
CA GLY A 213 15.43 -13.66 4.81
C GLY A 213 16.93 -13.53 4.65
#